data_ce3572ebe8901c6bdb430d83817ed3f0
#
_entry.id   ce3572ebe8901c6bdb430d83817ed3f0
#
_cell.length_a   1.000
_cell.length_b   1.000
_cell.length_c   1.000
_cell.angle_alpha   90.00
_cell.angle_beta   90.00
_cell.angle_gamma   90.00
#
_symmetry.space_group_name_H-M   'P 1'
#
loop_
_entity.id
_entity.type
_entity.pdbx_description
1 polymer ?
#
loop_
_entity_poly.entity_id
_entity_poly.type
_entity_poly.pdbx_seq_one_letter_code
_entity_poly.pdbx_strand_id
1 'polypeptide(L)'
;MSVSPDEALDFWFGAPGSAEFGRPRDFWFTKSAATDALIRSRFGPAVEAALHGELDSWADGEPRKALALILLLDQFTRNVFRDNARAFSGDTSALAIAKRLVADGRHLRLAPVERWFAYLPFEHSERIEDQRESLRLFGDLALEGLKEPLLWAQKHHDVIARFGRYPHRNELLGRASTAQEVEFLRQPGSRF
;
A
#
# COMPACT_ATOMS: atom_id res chain seq x y z
N MET A 1 -21.20 -2.52 13.69
CA MET A 1 -20.12 -3.30 14.35
C MET A 1 -18.81 -2.74 13.87
N SER A 2 -17.84 -2.49 14.77
CA SER A 2 -16.52 -2.00 14.40
C SER A 2 -15.68 -3.15 13.82
N VAL A 3 -15.03 -2.95 12.70
CA VAL A 3 -14.09 -3.92 12.10
C VAL A 3 -12.89 -4.10 13.03
N SER A 4 -12.45 -5.35 13.23
CA SER A 4 -11.24 -5.66 13.98
C SER A 4 -10.01 -5.72 13.05
N PRO A 5 -8.76 -5.58 13.61
CA PRO A 5 -7.55 -5.79 12.83
C PRO A 5 -7.50 -7.16 12.13
N ASP A 6 -7.92 -8.23 12.83
CA ASP A 6 -7.89 -9.58 12.28
C ASP A 6 -8.86 -9.75 11.12
N GLU A 7 -10.05 -9.13 11.17
CA GLU A 7 -11.00 -9.18 10.04
C GLU A 7 -10.43 -8.54 8.76
N ALA A 8 -9.66 -7.44 8.89
CA ALA A 8 -9.01 -6.80 7.75
C ALA A 8 -7.88 -7.70 7.19
N LEU A 9 -7.06 -8.27 8.07
CA LEU A 9 -5.96 -9.16 7.71
C LEU A 9 -6.44 -10.48 7.10
N ASP A 10 -7.45 -11.10 7.69
CA ASP A 10 -8.02 -12.37 7.21
C ASP A 10 -8.67 -12.19 5.83
N PHE A 11 -9.33 -11.06 5.61
CA PHE A 11 -9.86 -10.75 4.28
C PHE A 11 -8.73 -10.62 3.25
N TRP A 12 -7.66 -9.92 3.61
CA TRP A 12 -6.57 -9.61 2.68
C TRP A 12 -5.64 -10.79 2.44
N PHE A 13 -5.18 -11.45 3.49
CA PHE A 13 -4.15 -12.51 3.43
C PHE A 13 -4.70 -13.93 3.53
N GLY A 14 -5.98 -14.11 3.87
CA GLY A 14 -6.55 -15.37 4.33
C GLY A 14 -6.34 -15.54 5.85
N ALA A 15 -7.27 -16.26 6.49
CA ALA A 15 -7.17 -16.54 7.92
C ALA A 15 -5.96 -17.43 8.22
N PRO A 16 -5.28 -17.27 9.36
CA PRO A 16 -4.20 -18.15 9.78
C PRO A 16 -4.62 -19.63 9.74
N GLY A 17 -3.82 -20.46 9.07
CA GLY A 17 -4.11 -21.90 8.89
C GLY A 17 -5.00 -22.22 7.69
N SER A 18 -5.55 -21.23 6.98
CA SER A 18 -6.24 -21.49 5.71
C SER A 18 -5.23 -21.80 4.58
N ALA A 19 -5.71 -22.44 3.51
CA ALA A 19 -4.89 -22.72 2.33
C ALA A 19 -4.43 -21.45 1.59
N GLU A 20 -5.07 -20.34 1.86
CA GLU A 20 -4.85 -19.02 1.24
C GLU A 20 -3.79 -18.20 1.99
N PHE A 21 -3.60 -18.48 3.29
CA PHE A 21 -2.69 -17.72 4.14
C PHE A 21 -1.24 -17.78 3.62
N GLY A 22 -0.62 -16.61 3.51
CA GLY A 22 0.77 -16.50 3.06
C GLY A 22 0.98 -16.66 1.56
N ARG A 23 -0.08 -16.74 0.76
CA ARG A 23 -0.02 -16.83 -0.70
C ARG A 23 -0.45 -15.53 -1.37
N PRO A 24 0.17 -15.14 -2.50
CA PRO A 24 -0.33 -14.05 -3.32
C PRO A 24 -1.80 -14.29 -3.71
N ARG A 25 -2.58 -13.21 -3.74
CA ARG A 25 -4.01 -13.24 -4.11
C ARG A 25 -4.21 -12.43 -5.39
N ASP A 26 -4.89 -13.00 -6.37
CA ASP A 26 -5.10 -12.39 -7.69
C ASP A 26 -5.79 -11.02 -7.63
N PHE A 27 -6.64 -10.81 -6.63
CA PHE A 27 -7.40 -9.55 -6.50
C PHE A 27 -6.58 -8.36 -5.98
N TRP A 28 -5.39 -8.56 -5.42
CA TRP A 28 -4.62 -7.47 -4.80
C TRP A 28 -4.28 -6.35 -5.79
N PHE A 29 -3.87 -6.73 -7.00
CA PHE A 29 -3.41 -5.80 -8.03
C PHE A 29 -4.31 -5.80 -9.27
N THR A 30 -5.47 -6.48 -9.20
CA THR A 30 -6.42 -6.53 -10.31
C THR A 30 -7.56 -5.54 -10.07
N LYS A 31 -7.75 -4.60 -11.00
CA LYS A 31 -8.90 -3.68 -10.94
C LYS A 31 -10.21 -4.46 -11.12
N SER A 32 -11.08 -4.42 -10.11
CA SER A 32 -12.37 -5.11 -10.11
C SER A 32 -13.43 -4.28 -9.38
N ALA A 33 -14.47 -3.88 -10.11
CA ALA A 33 -15.58 -3.15 -9.51
C ALA A 33 -16.31 -3.96 -8.43
N ALA A 34 -16.37 -5.29 -8.59
CA ALA A 34 -16.97 -6.18 -7.58
C ALA A 34 -16.14 -6.21 -6.29
N THR A 35 -14.81 -6.30 -6.41
CA THR A 35 -13.89 -6.24 -5.26
C THR A 35 -13.96 -4.87 -4.58
N ASP A 36 -13.98 -3.78 -5.35
CA ASP A 36 -14.10 -2.43 -4.81
C ASP A 36 -15.43 -2.23 -4.05
N ALA A 37 -16.54 -2.73 -4.60
CA ALA A 37 -17.84 -2.66 -3.94
C ALA A 37 -17.87 -3.50 -2.64
N LEU A 38 -17.27 -4.68 -2.65
CA LEU A 38 -17.16 -5.54 -1.47
C LEU A 38 -16.32 -4.87 -0.36
N ILE A 39 -15.15 -4.34 -0.71
CA ILE A 39 -14.28 -3.64 0.25
C ILE A 39 -14.98 -2.40 0.80
N ARG A 40 -15.63 -1.60 -0.06
CA ARG A 40 -16.39 -0.42 0.36
C ARG A 40 -17.52 -0.77 1.33
N SER A 41 -18.30 -1.80 1.02
CA SER A 41 -19.41 -2.23 1.87
C SER A 41 -18.92 -2.75 3.22
N ARG A 42 -17.84 -3.53 3.22
CA ARG A 42 -17.38 -4.23 4.41
C ARG A 42 -16.48 -3.39 5.29
N PHE A 43 -15.58 -2.58 4.68
CA PHE A 43 -14.51 -1.87 5.37
C PHE A 43 -14.60 -0.34 5.23
N GLY A 44 -15.52 0.20 4.45
CA GLY A 44 -15.64 1.65 4.23
C GLY A 44 -15.69 2.46 5.53
N PRO A 45 -16.54 2.11 6.52
CA PRO A 45 -16.56 2.79 7.81
C PRO A 45 -15.21 2.73 8.56
N ALA A 46 -14.49 1.60 8.49
CA ALA A 46 -13.18 1.47 9.12
C ALA A 46 -12.10 2.29 8.41
N VAL A 47 -12.19 2.41 7.07
CA VAL A 47 -11.31 3.30 6.29
C VAL A 47 -11.52 4.75 6.70
N GLU A 48 -12.77 5.20 6.83
CA GLU A 48 -13.06 6.57 7.31
C GLU A 48 -12.54 6.78 8.74
N ALA A 49 -12.77 5.86 9.66
CA ALA A 49 -12.25 5.92 11.03
C ALA A 49 -10.71 5.98 11.06
N ALA A 50 -10.02 5.19 10.20
CA ALA A 50 -8.58 5.23 10.06
C ALA A 50 -8.08 6.58 9.56
N LEU A 51 -8.75 7.16 8.55
CA LEU A 51 -8.40 8.48 8.01
C LEU A 51 -8.61 9.62 9.01
N HIS A 52 -9.54 9.46 9.96
CA HIS A 52 -9.76 10.41 11.05
C HIS A 52 -8.86 10.17 12.28
N GLY A 53 -7.99 9.16 12.26
CA GLY A 53 -7.09 8.83 13.38
C GLY A 53 -7.76 8.06 14.53
N GLU A 54 -9.01 7.64 14.37
CA GLU A 54 -9.76 6.92 15.42
C GLU A 54 -9.20 5.52 15.69
N LEU A 55 -8.38 4.98 14.76
CA LEU A 55 -7.73 3.68 14.87
C LEU A 55 -6.22 3.76 15.13
N ASP A 56 -5.68 4.93 15.47
CA ASP A 56 -4.23 5.15 15.64
C ASP A 56 -3.60 4.23 16.69
N SER A 57 -4.37 3.79 17.68
CA SER A 57 -3.92 2.81 18.68
C SER A 57 -3.53 1.45 18.08
N TRP A 58 -3.97 1.13 16.86
CA TRP A 58 -3.54 -0.09 16.18
C TRP A 58 -2.07 -0.04 15.76
N ALA A 59 -1.51 1.16 15.57
CA ALA A 59 -0.10 1.33 15.22
C ALA A 59 0.86 0.95 16.35
N ASP A 60 0.36 0.90 17.59
CA ASP A 60 1.15 0.58 18.78
C ASP A 60 1.05 -0.92 19.11
N GLY A 61 2.12 -1.50 19.65
CA GLY A 61 2.12 -2.89 20.10
C GLY A 61 2.34 -3.92 18.99
N GLU A 62 1.38 -4.82 18.75
CA GLU A 62 1.57 -5.96 17.84
C GLU A 62 1.67 -5.54 16.37
N PRO A 63 2.71 -6.02 15.63
CA PRO A 63 2.97 -5.59 14.25
C PRO A 63 1.82 -5.90 13.29
N ARG A 64 1.06 -6.95 13.52
CA ARG A 64 -0.11 -7.27 12.70
C ARG A 64 -1.23 -6.25 12.83
N LYS A 65 -1.44 -5.63 14.01
CA LYS A 65 -2.40 -4.54 14.16
C LYS A 65 -1.97 -3.30 13.37
N ALA A 66 -0.67 -2.95 13.44
CA ALA A 66 -0.11 -1.86 12.64
C ALA A 66 -0.25 -2.15 11.13
N LEU A 67 -0.03 -3.39 10.68
CA LEU A 67 -0.23 -3.81 9.31
C LEU A 67 -1.70 -3.66 8.88
N ALA A 68 -2.66 -4.05 9.74
CA ALA A 68 -4.08 -3.86 9.44
C ALA A 68 -4.44 -2.38 9.22
N LEU A 69 -3.89 -1.48 10.04
CA LEU A 69 -4.07 -0.04 9.85
C LEU A 69 -3.41 0.46 8.55
N ILE A 70 -2.21 -0.02 8.22
CA ILE A 70 -1.57 0.27 6.93
C ILE A 70 -2.46 -0.18 5.76
N LEU A 71 -3.05 -1.38 5.81
CA LEU A 71 -3.96 -1.86 4.76
C LEU A 71 -5.17 -0.94 4.58
N LEU A 72 -5.80 -0.50 5.69
CA LEU A 72 -6.93 0.42 5.62
C LEU A 72 -6.55 1.75 4.96
N LEU A 73 -5.39 2.31 5.33
CA LEU A 73 -4.93 3.62 4.89
C LEU A 73 -4.31 3.62 3.49
N ASP A 74 -3.64 2.54 3.09
CA ASP A 74 -2.88 2.48 1.85
C ASP A 74 -3.59 1.66 0.75
N GLN A 75 -4.14 0.49 1.07
CA GLN A 75 -4.74 -0.39 0.07
C GLN A 75 -6.25 -0.17 -0.05
N PHE A 76 -6.99 -0.21 1.07
CA PHE A 76 -8.45 -0.13 1.04
C PHE A 76 -8.93 1.26 0.61
N THR A 77 -8.20 2.33 0.90
CA THR A 77 -8.48 3.67 0.34
C THR A 77 -8.51 3.64 -1.18
N ARG A 78 -7.59 2.92 -1.84
CA ARG A 78 -7.54 2.78 -3.30
C ARG A 78 -8.75 2.05 -3.87
N ASN A 79 -9.31 1.09 -3.14
CA ASN A 79 -10.53 0.40 -3.54
C ASN A 79 -11.79 1.24 -3.23
N VAL A 80 -11.88 1.81 -2.02
CA VAL A 80 -13.06 2.57 -1.56
C VAL A 80 -13.24 3.86 -2.37
N PHE A 81 -12.14 4.55 -2.69
CA PHE A 81 -12.14 5.85 -3.36
C PHE A 81 -11.53 5.81 -4.77
N ARG A 82 -11.66 4.68 -5.45
CA ARG A 82 -11.09 4.54 -6.80
C ARG A 82 -11.50 5.69 -7.72
N ASP A 83 -10.55 6.12 -8.54
CA ASP A 83 -10.69 7.24 -9.47
C ASP A 83 -11.02 8.60 -8.79
N ASN A 84 -10.64 8.75 -7.50
CA ASN A 84 -10.79 9.97 -6.73
C ASN A 84 -9.50 10.30 -5.96
N ALA A 85 -9.22 11.60 -5.75
CA ALA A 85 -8.05 12.06 -4.98
C ALA A 85 -7.99 11.45 -3.56
N ARG A 86 -9.13 11.13 -2.96
CA ARG A 86 -9.21 10.48 -1.65
C ARG A 86 -8.55 9.10 -1.60
N ALA A 87 -8.31 8.46 -2.75
CA ALA A 87 -7.58 7.20 -2.81
C ALA A 87 -6.17 7.29 -2.23
N PHE A 88 -5.59 8.49 -2.18
CA PHE A 88 -4.24 8.78 -1.67
C PHE A 88 -4.24 9.47 -0.30
N SER A 89 -5.41 9.71 0.31
CA SER A 89 -5.53 10.50 1.55
C SER A 89 -4.88 9.84 2.77
N GLY A 90 -4.71 8.52 2.76
CA GLY A 90 -4.08 7.76 3.83
C GLY A 90 -2.57 7.55 3.67
N ASP A 91 -1.98 7.90 2.51
CA ASP A 91 -0.58 7.58 2.17
C ASP A 91 0.43 8.11 3.21
N THR A 92 0.26 9.34 3.68
CA THR A 92 1.16 9.96 4.67
C THR A 92 1.13 9.23 6.01
N SER A 93 -0.07 8.90 6.49
CA SER A 93 -0.25 8.19 7.77
C SER A 93 0.25 6.75 7.67
N ALA A 94 -0.06 6.04 6.57
CA ALA A 94 0.45 4.70 6.32
C ALA A 94 1.97 4.66 6.29
N LEU A 95 2.61 5.62 5.62
CA LEU A 95 4.07 5.72 5.57
C LEU A 95 4.68 5.99 6.95
N ALA A 96 4.07 6.87 7.74
CA ALA A 96 4.55 7.14 9.11
C ALA A 96 4.51 5.88 10.00
N ILE A 97 3.44 5.08 9.88
CA ILE A 97 3.32 3.80 10.60
C ILE A 97 4.35 2.80 10.09
N ALA A 98 4.51 2.66 8.77
CA ALA A 98 5.49 1.77 8.16
C ALA A 98 6.92 2.11 8.58
N LYS A 99 7.29 3.40 8.60
CA LYS A 99 8.59 3.88 9.08
C LYS A 99 8.86 3.49 10.53
N ARG A 100 7.88 3.66 11.42
CA ARG A 100 8.02 3.24 12.82
C ARG A 100 8.18 1.74 12.94
N LEU A 101 7.37 0.98 12.22
CA LEU A 101 7.40 -0.49 12.21
C LEU A 101 8.76 -1.04 11.75
N VAL A 102 9.40 -0.37 10.79
CA VAL A 102 10.74 -0.70 10.30
C VAL A 102 11.82 -0.26 11.28
N ALA A 103 11.74 0.98 11.78
CA ALA A 103 12.77 1.55 12.65
C ALA A 103 12.93 0.79 13.97
N ASP A 104 11.84 0.26 14.52
CA ASP A 104 11.85 -0.54 15.76
C ASP A 104 12.00 -2.05 15.54
N GLY A 105 12.17 -2.49 14.29
CA GLY A 105 12.39 -3.89 13.93
C GLY A 105 11.16 -4.79 14.01
N ARG A 106 9.98 -4.26 14.42
CA ARG A 106 8.75 -5.07 14.56
C ARG A 106 8.30 -5.71 13.24
N HIS A 107 8.62 -5.09 12.09
CA HIS A 107 8.30 -5.64 10.76
C HIS A 107 8.84 -7.06 10.57
N LEU A 108 9.98 -7.42 11.18
CA LEU A 108 10.59 -8.76 11.06
C LEU A 108 9.77 -9.88 11.71
N ARG A 109 8.78 -9.53 12.54
CA ARG A 109 7.83 -10.50 13.14
C ARG A 109 6.65 -10.80 12.21
N LEU A 110 6.53 -10.10 11.09
CA LEU A 110 5.53 -10.33 10.06
C LEU A 110 6.03 -11.41 9.07
N ALA A 111 5.10 -12.20 8.52
CA ALA A 111 5.42 -13.12 7.42
C ALA A 111 5.91 -12.35 6.17
N PRO A 112 6.72 -12.96 5.29
CA PRO A 112 7.24 -12.27 4.10
C PRO A 112 6.16 -11.58 3.26
N VAL A 113 5.02 -12.24 3.03
CA VAL A 113 3.90 -11.66 2.29
C VAL A 113 3.23 -10.48 3.03
N GLU A 114 3.20 -10.52 4.36
CA GLU A 114 2.69 -9.42 5.19
C GLU A 114 3.65 -8.23 5.16
N ARG A 115 4.97 -8.48 5.19
CA ARG A 115 6.00 -7.43 5.03
C ARG A 115 5.91 -6.74 3.67
N TRP A 116 5.57 -7.44 2.61
CA TRP A 116 5.33 -6.83 1.31
C TRP A 116 4.37 -5.63 1.45
N PHE A 117 3.20 -5.85 2.07
CA PHE A 117 2.21 -4.78 2.25
C PHE A 117 2.62 -3.74 3.30
N ALA A 118 3.38 -4.11 4.31
CA ALA A 118 3.96 -3.16 5.25
C ALA A 118 4.97 -2.20 4.59
N TYR A 119 5.58 -2.59 3.46
CA TYR A 119 6.59 -1.80 2.74
C TYR A 119 6.01 -0.97 1.58
N LEU A 120 4.81 -1.30 1.08
CA LEU A 120 4.17 -0.55 -0.01
C LEU A 120 4.05 0.97 0.27
N PRO A 121 3.81 1.46 1.50
CA PRO A 121 3.80 2.90 1.75
C PRO A 121 5.10 3.62 1.39
N PHE A 122 6.28 2.96 1.49
CA PHE A 122 7.54 3.52 1.02
C PHE A 122 7.56 3.62 -0.51
N GLU A 123 7.07 2.58 -1.20
CA GLU A 123 6.95 2.54 -2.65
C GLU A 123 5.96 3.60 -3.17
N HIS A 124 4.90 3.89 -2.42
CA HIS A 124 3.88 4.87 -2.79
C HIS A 124 4.29 6.33 -2.52
N SER A 125 5.37 6.56 -1.78
CA SER A 125 5.88 7.90 -1.48
C SER A 125 6.50 8.57 -2.72
N GLU A 126 6.25 9.87 -2.90
CA GLU A 126 6.90 10.68 -3.94
C GLU A 126 8.28 11.26 -3.49
N ARG A 127 8.82 10.79 -2.36
CA ARG A 127 10.15 11.20 -1.86
C ARG A 127 11.20 10.18 -2.25
N ILE A 128 12.28 10.62 -2.87
CA ILE A 128 13.35 9.73 -3.36
C ILE A 128 14.03 8.94 -2.24
N GLU A 129 14.10 9.49 -1.03
CA GLU A 129 14.65 8.82 0.15
C GLU A 129 13.81 7.59 0.52
N ASP A 130 12.47 7.73 0.50
CA ASP A 130 11.54 6.64 0.79
C ASP A 130 11.61 5.57 -0.31
N GLN A 131 11.80 5.96 -1.57
CA GLN A 131 12.00 5.04 -2.69
C GLN A 131 13.28 4.21 -2.53
N ARG A 132 14.39 4.83 -2.08
CA ARG A 132 15.63 4.11 -1.79
C ARG A 132 15.46 3.11 -0.66
N GLU A 133 14.73 3.48 0.39
CA GLU A 133 14.40 2.57 1.48
C GLU A 133 13.49 1.43 1.01
N SER A 134 12.52 1.73 0.14
CA SER A 134 11.69 0.72 -0.53
C SER A 134 12.54 -0.33 -1.24
N LEU A 135 13.50 0.11 -2.09
CA LEU A 135 14.41 -0.80 -2.79
C LEU A 135 15.21 -1.68 -1.82
N ARG A 136 15.69 -1.14 -0.72
CA ARG A 136 16.41 -1.90 0.31
C ARG A 136 15.51 -2.98 0.94
N LEU A 137 14.30 -2.59 1.39
CA LEU A 137 13.36 -3.48 2.06
C LEU A 137 12.86 -4.60 1.14
N PHE A 138 12.54 -4.27 -0.11
CA PHE A 138 12.14 -5.28 -1.10
C PHE A 138 13.32 -6.13 -1.58
N GLY A 139 14.55 -5.58 -1.54
CA GLY A 139 15.78 -6.35 -1.74
C GLY A 139 15.94 -7.45 -0.70
N ASP A 140 15.71 -7.14 0.57
CA ASP A 140 15.74 -8.12 1.66
C ASP A 140 14.67 -9.20 1.45
N LEU A 141 13.44 -8.84 1.07
CA LEU A 141 12.39 -9.82 0.74
C LEU A 141 12.75 -10.71 -0.46
N ALA A 142 13.42 -10.15 -1.47
CA ALA A 142 13.86 -10.91 -2.63
C ALA A 142 14.89 -11.99 -2.27
N LEU A 143 15.77 -11.73 -1.29
CA LEU A 143 16.72 -12.71 -0.74
C LEU A 143 15.99 -13.85 0.00
N GLU A 144 14.82 -13.58 0.57
CA GLU A 144 13.95 -14.59 1.19
C GLU A 144 13.07 -15.35 0.19
N GLY A 145 13.21 -15.06 -1.11
CA GLY A 145 12.50 -15.76 -2.20
C GLY A 145 11.34 -14.98 -2.82
N LEU A 146 10.90 -13.86 -2.23
CA LEU A 146 9.80 -13.03 -2.76
C LEU A 146 10.36 -11.92 -3.69
N LYS A 147 10.68 -12.32 -4.94
CA LYS A 147 11.42 -11.47 -5.90
C LYS A 147 10.57 -10.47 -6.67
N GLU A 148 9.31 -10.79 -6.93
CA GLU A 148 8.44 -9.99 -7.80
C GLU A 148 8.23 -8.54 -7.27
N PRO A 149 8.02 -8.31 -5.97
CA PRO A 149 7.83 -6.95 -5.44
C PRO A 149 9.02 -6.03 -5.70
N LEU A 150 10.26 -6.54 -5.70
CA LEU A 150 11.44 -5.72 -6.00
C LEU A 150 11.42 -5.14 -7.41
N LEU A 151 10.86 -5.87 -8.39
CA LEU A 151 10.73 -5.38 -9.77
C LEU A 151 9.78 -4.18 -9.86
N TRP A 152 8.72 -4.20 -9.05
CA TRP A 152 7.78 -3.09 -8.97
C TRP A 152 8.37 -1.91 -8.23
N ALA A 153 9.03 -2.13 -7.10
CA ALA A 153 9.75 -1.09 -6.37
C ALA A 153 10.79 -0.37 -7.26
N GLN A 154 11.51 -1.10 -8.13
CA GLN A 154 12.44 -0.50 -9.08
C GLN A 154 11.72 0.41 -10.08
N LYS A 155 10.59 -0.03 -10.64
CA LYS A 155 9.79 0.80 -11.57
C LYS A 155 9.28 2.08 -10.91
N HIS A 156 8.79 1.98 -9.66
CA HIS A 156 8.32 3.14 -8.89
C HIS A 156 9.47 4.12 -8.61
N HIS A 157 10.61 3.60 -8.13
CA HIS A 157 11.82 4.39 -7.93
C HIS A 157 12.24 5.16 -9.20
N ASP A 158 12.27 4.48 -10.36
CA ASP A 158 12.71 5.09 -11.62
C ASP A 158 11.78 6.24 -12.06
N VAL A 159 10.47 6.10 -11.82
CA VAL A 159 9.50 7.18 -12.08
C VAL A 159 9.75 8.38 -11.15
N ILE A 160 9.95 8.13 -9.85
CA ILE A 160 10.23 9.21 -8.90
C ILE A 160 11.60 9.84 -9.15
N ALA A 161 12.63 9.07 -9.48
CA ALA A 161 13.94 9.59 -9.85
C ALA A 161 13.88 10.49 -11.10
N ARG A 162 12.98 10.17 -12.05
CA ARG A 162 12.82 10.92 -13.31
C ARG A 162 11.97 12.17 -13.16
N PHE A 163 10.82 12.07 -12.46
CA PHE A 163 9.80 13.12 -12.44
C PHE A 163 9.63 13.80 -11.08
N GLY A 164 10.17 13.23 -10.01
CA GLY A 164 9.97 13.71 -8.63
C GLY A 164 8.55 13.49 -8.10
N ARG A 165 7.69 12.85 -8.89
CA ARG A 165 6.29 12.55 -8.55
C ARG A 165 5.74 11.45 -9.45
N TYR A 166 4.55 10.94 -9.12
CA TYR A 166 3.81 10.00 -9.97
C TYR A 166 2.92 10.73 -10.97
N PRO A 167 3.26 10.76 -12.28
CA PRO A 167 2.47 11.48 -13.30
C PRO A 167 1.02 11.00 -13.39
N HIS A 168 0.76 9.70 -13.18
CA HIS A 168 -0.59 9.13 -13.25
C HIS A 168 -1.53 9.66 -12.15
N ARG A 169 -1.02 10.25 -11.08
CA ARG A 169 -1.81 10.87 -10.01
C ARG A 169 -2.17 12.33 -10.32
N ASN A 170 -1.53 12.96 -11.33
CA ASN A 170 -1.65 14.39 -11.56
C ASN A 170 -3.10 14.83 -11.78
N GLU A 171 -3.84 14.12 -12.64
CA GLU A 171 -5.23 14.45 -12.95
C GLU A 171 -6.10 14.44 -11.70
N LEU A 172 -6.04 13.36 -10.90
CA LEU A 172 -6.82 13.20 -9.68
C LEU A 172 -6.45 14.23 -8.61
N LEU A 173 -5.17 14.63 -8.55
CA LEU A 173 -4.66 15.59 -7.57
C LEU A 173 -4.69 17.05 -8.07
N GLY A 174 -5.29 17.32 -9.23
CA GLY A 174 -5.38 18.66 -9.80
C GLY A 174 -4.01 19.26 -10.17
N ARG A 175 -3.00 18.43 -10.47
CA ARG A 175 -1.66 18.86 -10.85
C ARG A 175 -1.52 18.90 -12.37
N ALA A 176 -1.00 20.00 -12.93
CA ALA A 176 -0.69 20.09 -14.35
C ALA A 176 0.45 19.12 -14.71
N SER A 177 0.26 18.32 -15.78
CA SER A 177 1.32 17.47 -16.32
C SER A 177 2.23 18.22 -17.26
N THR A 178 3.54 17.96 -17.19
CA THR A 178 4.51 18.45 -18.18
C THR A 178 4.39 17.67 -19.50
N ALA A 179 4.97 18.18 -20.59
CA ALA A 179 4.99 17.48 -21.87
C ALA A 179 5.67 16.10 -21.77
N GLN A 180 6.73 15.99 -20.97
CA GLN A 180 7.43 14.71 -20.75
C GLN A 180 6.58 13.71 -19.97
N GLU A 181 5.81 14.17 -18.97
CA GLU A 181 4.88 13.32 -18.22
C GLU A 181 3.72 12.84 -19.09
N VAL A 182 3.18 13.71 -19.96
CA VAL A 182 2.14 13.33 -20.92
C VAL A 182 2.65 12.25 -21.86
N GLU A 183 3.87 12.37 -22.39
CA GLU A 183 4.46 11.36 -23.25
C GLU A 183 4.73 10.04 -22.51
N PHE A 184 5.21 10.11 -21.27
CA PHE A 184 5.37 8.93 -20.43
C PHE A 184 4.03 8.20 -20.19
N LEU A 185 2.94 8.92 -19.92
CA LEU A 185 1.62 8.34 -19.64
C LEU A 185 0.97 7.63 -20.84
N ARG A 186 1.50 7.81 -22.07
CA ARG A 186 1.09 7.08 -23.28
C ARG A 186 1.73 5.69 -23.37
N GLN A 187 2.79 5.44 -22.60
CA GLN A 187 3.52 4.17 -22.66
C GLN A 187 2.77 3.07 -21.88
N PRO A 188 2.79 1.81 -22.34
CA PRO A 188 2.27 0.68 -21.58
C PRO A 188 2.97 0.58 -20.21
N GLY A 189 2.21 0.31 -19.15
CA GLY A 189 2.76 0.14 -17.79
C GLY A 189 3.19 1.44 -17.10
N SER A 190 2.80 2.61 -17.63
CA SER A 190 3.05 3.93 -17.01
C SER A 190 2.08 4.27 -15.87
N ARG A 191 1.06 3.47 -15.68
CA ARG A 191 0.06 3.61 -14.61
C ARG A 191 0.16 2.37 -13.71
N PHE A 192 0.45 2.58 -12.47
CA PHE A 192 0.59 1.54 -11.45
C PHE A 192 -0.74 1.28 -10.73
#